data_a2a57a2a931eeec10e6db9993bf2d803
#
_entry.id   a2a57a2a931eeec10e6db9993bf2d803
#
_cell.length_a   1.000
_cell.length_b   1.000
_cell.length_c   1.000
_cell.angle_alpha   90.00
_cell.angle_beta   90.00
_cell.angle_gamma   90.00
#
_symmetry.space_group_name_H-M   'P 1'
#
loop_
_entity.id
_entity.type
_entity.pdbx_description
1 polymer ?
#
loop_
_entity_poly.entity_id
_entity_poly.type
_entity_poly.pdbx_seq_one_letter_code
_entity_poly.pdbx_strand_id
1 'polypeptide(L)'
;MYKGYFYLLVLFLGISNPIYSQTNLLESVKRNPKNAIEICSKFKEFNSEGISADSDRAISHVSKTWKTQLSPLNAEILSIYVIALHCPKVF
;
A
#
# COMPACT_ATOMS: atom_id res chain seq x y z
N MET A 1 3.55 39.44 14.50
CA MET A 1 2.36 39.10 13.74
C MET A 1 2.69 38.19 12.57
N TYR A 2 3.59 38.55 11.72
CA TYR A 2 3.93 37.77 10.54
C TYR A 2 4.55 36.43 10.87
N LYS A 3 5.25 36.32 11.99
CA LYS A 3 5.88 35.08 12.42
C LYS A 3 4.87 33.97 12.72
N GLY A 4 3.67 34.33 13.20
CA GLY A 4 2.62 33.35 13.47
C GLY A 4 2.14 32.63 12.23
N TYR A 5 1.98 33.34 11.14
CA TYR A 5 1.57 32.74 9.86
C TYR A 5 2.63 31.82 9.31
N PHE A 6 3.87 32.19 9.47
CA PHE A 6 4.99 31.38 9.00
C PHE A 6 5.04 30.04 9.71
N TYR A 7 4.84 30.02 11.03
CA TYR A 7 4.80 28.76 11.79
C TYR A 7 3.65 27.88 11.39
N LEU A 8 2.49 28.46 11.11
CA LEU A 8 1.34 27.71 10.65
C LEU A 8 1.61 27.01 9.33
N LEU A 9 2.28 27.68 8.41
CA LEU A 9 2.64 27.09 7.12
C LEU A 9 3.61 25.92 7.29
N VAL A 10 4.60 26.05 8.17
CA VAL A 10 5.55 24.98 8.44
C VAL A 10 4.86 23.75 9.02
N LEU A 11 3.96 23.96 9.98
CA LEU A 11 3.18 22.87 10.55
C LEU A 11 2.32 22.17 9.50
N PHE A 12 1.74 22.93 8.60
CA PHE A 12 0.91 22.39 7.53
C PHE A 12 1.73 21.52 6.59
N LEU A 13 2.94 21.92 6.24
CA LEU A 13 3.84 21.14 5.40
C LEU A 13 4.24 19.83 6.08
N GLY A 14 4.41 19.83 7.40
CA GLY A 14 4.71 18.63 8.16
C GLY A 14 3.60 17.59 8.09
N ILE A 15 2.34 18.02 8.01
CA ILE A 15 1.20 17.13 7.93
C ILE A 15 1.12 16.42 6.58
N SER A 16 1.75 16.93 5.53
CA SER A 16 1.70 16.32 4.21
C SER A 16 2.56 15.06 4.07
N ASN A 17 3.41 14.73 5.05
CA ASN A 17 4.28 13.57 4.99
C ASN A 17 3.55 12.23 4.84
N PRO A 18 2.43 11.95 5.55
CA PRO A 18 1.68 10.70 5.36
C PRO A 18 1.15 10.53 3.94
N ILE A 19 0.71 11.62 3.32
CA ILE A 19 0.22 11.61 1.93
C ILE A 19 1.36 11.23 0.98
N TYR A 20 2.54 11.75 1.23
CA TYR A 20 3.72 11.42 0.45
C TYR A 20 4.06 9.93 0.51
N SER A 21 3.94 9.29 1.69
CA SER A 21 4.17 7.86 1.84
C SER A 21 3.20 7.02 1.00
N GLN A 22 1.94 7.39 0.96
CA GLN A 22 0.94 6.71 0.14
C GLN A 22 1.26 6.83 -1.34
N THR A 23 1.69 7.99 -1.79
CA THR A 23 2.11 8.21 -3.17
C THR A 23 3.29 7.31 -3.53
N ASN A 24 4.24 7.13 -2.61
CA ASN A 24 5.38 6.26 -2.82
C ASN A 24 4.97 4.79 -2.95
N LEU A 25 3.96 4.35 -2.22
CA LEU A 25 3.45 2.98 -2.33
C LEU A 25 2.85 2.73 -3.70
N LEU A 26 2.05 3.66 -4.21
CA LEU A 26 1.49 3.56 -5.56
C LEU A 26 2.59 3.48 -6.62
N GLU A 27 3.60 4.36 -6.52
CA GLU A 27 4.73 4.34 -7.43
C GLU A 27 5.50 3.02 -7.35
N SER A 28 5.66 2.46 -6.15
CA SER A 28 6.32 1.19 -5.96
C SER A 28 5.60 0.06 -6.71
N VAL A 29 4.27 0.04 -6.66
CA VAL A 29 3.47 -0.94 -7.41
C VAL A 29 3.67 -0.77 -8.90
N LYS A 30 3.63 0.45 -9.40
CA LYS A 30 3.80 0.74 -10.84
C LYS A 30 5.17 0.34 -11.35
N ARG A 31 6.20 0.46 -10.53
CA ARG A 31 7.58 0.12 -10.90
C ARG A 31 7.91 -1.36 -10.77
N ASN A 32 7.05 -2.13 -10.11
CA ASN A 32 7.28 -3.54 -9.84
C ASN A 32 6.10 -4.39 -10.29
N PRO A 33 5.73 -4.36 -11.58
CA PRO A 33 4.56 -5.07 -12.07
C PRO A 33 4.67 -6.58 -11.90
N LYS A 34 5.86 -7.13 -12.04
CA LYS A 34 6.08 -8.57 -11.88
C LYS A 34 5.79 -9.02 -10.46
N ASN A 35 6.27 -8.28 -9.48
CA ASN A 35 6.02 -8.55 -8.07
C ASN A 35 4.53 -8.40 -7.74
N ALA A 36 3.88 -7.39 -8.30
CA ALA A 36 2.45 -7.18 -8.12
C ALA A 36 1.62 -8.33 -8.70
N ILE A 37 1.99 -8.85 -9.85
CA ILE A 37 1.32 -9.99 -10.46
C ILE A 37 1.47 -11.25 -9.61
N GLU A 38 2.64 -11.47 -9.03
CA GLU A 38 2.85 -12.58 -8.09
C GLU A 38 1.94 -12.48 -6.87
N ILE A 39 1.78 -11.28 -6.34
CA ILE A 39 0.86 -11.03 -5.23
C ILE A 39 -0.58 -11.31 -5.65
N CYS A 40 -0.98 -10.89 -6.84
CA CYS A 40 -2.31 -11.20 -7.37
C CYS A 40 -2.54 -12.70 -7.46
N SER A 41 -1.57 -13.47 -7.92
CA SER A 41 -1.66 -14.93 -7.98
C SER A 41 -1.88 -15.51 -6.60
N LYS A 42 -1.19 -14.99 -5.60
CA LYS A 42 -1.34 -15.45 -4.22
C LYS A 42 -2.72 -15.10 -3.65
N PHE A 43 -3.24 -13.92 -3.98
CA PHE A 43 -4.59 -13.55 -3.57
C PHE A 43 -5.64 -14.49 -4.17
N LYS A 44 -5.50 -14.87 -5.42
CA LYS A 44 -6.40 -15.84 -6.06
C LYS A 44 -6.32 -17.20 -5.38
N GLU A 45 -5.13 -17.63 -5.01
CA GLU A 45 -4.93 -18.87 -4.26
C GLU A 45 -5.62 -18.79 -2.90
N PHE A 46 -5.45 -17.70 -2.16
CA PHE A 46 -6.14 -17.49 -0.89
C PHE A 46 -7.67 -17.52 -1.07
N ASN A 47 -8.18 -16.84 -2.09
CA ASN A 47 -9.62 -16.84 -2.35
C ASN A 47 -10.17 -18.24 -2.61
N SER A 48 -9.40 -19.09 -3.29
CA SER A 48 -9.82 -20.47 -3.54
C SER A 48 -9.90 -21.28 -2.26
N GLU A 49 -9.20 -20.86 -1.22
CA GLU A 49 -9.22 -21.48 0.11
C GLU A 49 -10.22 -20.81 1.06
N GLY A 50 -11.00 -19.86 0.57
CA GLY A 50 -11.94 -19.10 1.38
C GLY A 50 -11.29 -17.98 2.19
N ILE A 51 -10.07 -17.57 1.85
CA ILE A 51 -9.33 -16.51 2.55
C ILE A 51 -9.45 -15.24 1.73
N SER A 52 -9.89 -14.15 2.38
CA SER A 52 -10.05 -12.86 1.73
C SER A 52 -8.70 -12.17 1.51
N ALA A 53 -8.61 -11.38 0.43
CA ALA A 53 -7.41 -10.60 0.11
C ALA A 53 -7.14 -9.51 1.15
N ASP A 54 -8.15 -9.09 1.92
CA ASP A 54 -7.98 -8.11 2.99
C ASP A 54 -7.80 -8.74 4.38
N SER A 55 -7.70 -10.06 4.44
CA SER A 55 -7.45 -10.77 5.70
C SER A 55 -6.04 -10.49 6.24
N ASP A 56 -5.86 -10.68 7.54
CA ASP A 56 -4.56 -10.54 8.17
C ASP A 56 -3.51 -11.45 7.54
N ARG A 57 -3.91 -12.65 7.14
CA ARG A 57 -3.03 -13.62 6.51
C ARG A 57 -2.53 -13.12 5.15
N ALA A 58 -3.42 -12.58 4.33
CA ALA A 58 -3.06 -12.06 3.02
C ALA A 58 -2.19 -10.82 3.15
N ILE A 59 -2.53 -9.90 4.05
CA ILE A 59 -1.75 -8.69 4.28
C ILE A 59 -0.36 -9.02 4.82
N SER A 60 -0.27 -9.99 5.73
CA SER A 60 1.01 -10.45 6.25
C SER A 60 1.90 -11.02 5.14
N HIS A 61 1.32 -11.74 4.20
CA HIS A 61 2.06 -12.25 3.04
C HIS A 61 2.65 -11.10 2.22
N VAL A 62 1.86 -10.06 1.93
CA VAL A 62 2.34 -8.89 1.20
C VAL A 62 3.46 -8.19 1.96
N SER A 63 3.29 -8.01 3.27
CA SER A 63 4.30 -7.37 4.11
C SER A 63 5.65 -8.06 4.02
N LYS A 64 5.65 -9.39 3.94
CA LYS A 64 6.87 -10.19 3.93
C LYS A 64 7.50 -10.38 2.55
N THR A 65 6.67 -10.38 1.51
CA THR A 65 7.13 -10.74 0.16
C THR A 65 7.34 -9.58 -0.77
N TRP A 66 6.88 -8.38 -0.40
CA TRP A 66 7.17 -7.20 -1.22
C TRP A 66 8.67 -6.91 -1.18
N LYS A 67 9.16 -6.26 -2.21
CA LYS A 67 10.59 -5.94 -2.41
C LYS A 67 11.25 -5.32 -1.19
N THR A 68 10.54 -4.40 -0.51
CA THR A 68 10.97 -3.81 0.74
C THR A 68 10.01 -4.24 1.82
N GLN A 69 10.52 -4.55 3.00
CA GLN A 69 9.67 -4.93 4.11
C GLN A 69 8.72 -3.79 4.46
N LEU A 70 7.43 -4.10 4.59
CA LEU A 70 6.38 -3.12 4.85
C LEU A 70 5.77 -3.34 6.23
N SER A 71 5.34 -2.24 6.87
CA SER A 71 4.49 -2.34 8.04
C SER A 71 3.12 -2.93 7.63
N PRO A 72 2.34 -3.48 8.56
CA PRO A 72 1.02 -4.01 8.22
C PRO A 72 0.11 -2.98 7.55
N LEU A 73 0.12 -1.73 8.02
CA LEU A 73 -0.67 -0.67 7.42
C LEU A 73 -0.25 -0.37 5.99
N ASN A 74 1.05 -0.25 5.75
CA ASN A 74 1.57 0.01 4.41
C ASN A 74 1.31 -1.18 3.48
N ALA A 75 1.40 -2.40 3.98
CA ALA A 75 1.07 -3.59 3.22
C ALA A 75 -0.40 -3.61 2.81
N GLU A 76 -1.29 -3.21 3.70
CA GLU A 76 -2.72 -3.10 3.39
C GLU A 76 -2.97 -2.08 2.29
N ILE A 77 -2.38 -0.89 2.39
CA ILE A 77 -2.54 0.16 1.39
C ILE A 77 -1.95 -0.29 0.05
N LEU A 78 -0.78 -0.89 0.06
CA LEU A 78 -0.14 -1.38 -1.15
C LEU A 78 -0.98 -2.47 -1.81
N SER A 79 -1.59 -3.36 -1.03
CA SER A 79 -2.47 -4.40 -1.53
C SER A 79 -3.66 -3.83 -2.30
N ILE A 80 -4.24 -2.74 -1.81
CA ILE A 80 -5.34 -2.05 -2.49
C ILE A 80 -4.89 -1.59 -3.87
N TYR A 81 -3.71 -0.99 -3.97
CA TYR A 81 -3.17 -0.54 -5.26
C TYR A 81 -2.89 -1.71 -6.21
N VAL A 82 -2.32 -2.79 -5.69
CA VAL A 82 -2.06 -4.00 -6.50
C VAL A 82 -3.36 -4.54 -7.07
N ILE A 83 -4.37 -4.68 -6.24
CA ILE A 83 -5.67 -5.21 -6.64
C ILE A 83 -6.32 -4.31 -7.69
N ALA A 84 -6.35 -3.01 -7.44
CA ALA A 84 -6.99 -2.05 -8.34
C ALA A 84 -6.32 -2.03 -9.71
N LEU A 85 -5.00 -2.18 -9.77
CA LEU A 85 -4.25 -2.09 -11.03
C LEU A 85 -4.15 -3.41 -11.77
N HIS A 86 -4.14 -4.54 -11.07
CA HIS A 86 -3.79 -5.83 -11.69
C HIS A 86 -4.83 -6.92 -11.51
N CYS A 87 -5.61 -6.92 -10.45
CA CYS A 87 -6.54 -8.01 -10.17
C CYS A 87 -7.80 -7.53 -9.41
N PRO A 88 -8.63 -6.67 -10.01
CA PRO A 88 -9.76 -6.06 -9.29
C PRO A 88 -10.83 -7.04 -8.85
N LYS A 89 -10.79 -8.29 -9.32
CA LYS A 89 -11.81 -9.30 -9.01
C LYS A 89 -11.48 -10.19 -7.82
N VAL A 90 -10.35 -9.96 -7.11
CA VAL A 90 -9.94 -10.83 -5.99
C VAL A 90 -10.59 -10.47 -4.66
N PHE A 91 -11.39 -9.43 -4.59
CA PHE A 91 -12.19 -9.11 -3.41
C PHE A 91 -13.46 -9.92 -3.35
#